data_904b38960ed3f94b82cad85a9aa95a40
#
_entry.id   904b38960ed3f94b82cad85a9aa95a40
#
_cell.length_a   1.000
_cell.length_b   1.000
_cell.length_c   1.000
_cell.angle_alpha   90.00
_cell.angle_beta   90.00
_cell.angle_gamma   90.00
#
_symmetry.space_group_name_H-M   'P 1'
#
loop_
_entity.id
_entity.type
_entity.pdbx_description
1 polymer ?
#
loop_
_entity_poly.entity_id
_entity_poly.type
_entity_poly.pdbx_seq_one_letter_code
_entity_poly.pdbx_strand_id
1 'polypeptide(L)'
;AMSLIRKNAEEWKVYEDKIAVLGFSAGGHLAGCAATMAKEKPNAALLGYAVTKASDVALCEPEGPDVNAAVDEHTCPCFVFAACNDQIVPISNSLAFLQALAQHGVTFESHIYAYGPHGFSTGDTSVQPAKTQMCSRIPSWVEDSIGWLRDVFGEFGETCMEEPECKSHVNGDFEAMLSGDCTFGYLRTCPEAGAVMKPILGWIQEHLAEIMEHTGLIPAKTVQEQGEECFYAIADDRMLKEILRYAKLPKEVENGILGALSKIPNPRRKRKDKTGGAV
;
A
#
# COMPACT_ATOMS: atom_id res chain seq x y z
N ALA A 1 -0.59 24.17 1.04
CA ALA A 1 -0.23 23.99 -0.38
C ALA A 1 -1.32 23.16 -1.10
N MET A 2 -1.66 21.92 -0.65
CA MET A 2 -2.60 21.03 -1.33
C MET A 2 -3.96 21.67 -1.61
N SER A 3 -4.62 22.28 -0.60
CA SER A 3 -5.89 23.00 -0.77
C SER A 3 -5.81 24.12 -1.82
N LEU A 4 -4.66 24.81 -1.91
CA LEU A 4 -4.47 25.88 -2.90
C LEU A 4 -4.39 25.32 -4.31
N ILE A 5 -3.64 24.21 -4.50
CA ILE A 5 -3.52 23.57 -5.81
C ILE A 5 -4.90 23.08 -6.27
N ARG A 6 -5.63 22.35 -5.41
CA ARG A 6 -6.97 21.84 -5.75
C ARG A 6 -7.97 22.95 -6.04
N LYS A 7 -7.94 24.03 -5.25
CA LYS A 7 -8.82 25.19 -5.48
C LYS A 7 -8.60 25.85 -6.85
N ASN A 8 -7.39 25.83 -7.35
CA ASN A 8 -7.02 26.47 -8.63
C ASN A 8 -6.77 25.43 -9.75
N ALA A 9 -7.16 24.18 -9.57
CA ALA A 9 -6.83 23.09 -10.47
C ALA A 9 -7.32 23.35 -11.91
N GLU A 10 -8.54 23.86 -12.08
CA GLU A 10 -9.11 24.22 -13.39
C GLU A 10 -8.31 25.35 -14.07
N GLU A 11 -8.02 26.43 -13.32
CA GLU A 11 -7.23 27.57 -13.82
C GLU A 11 -5.81 27.16 -14.19
N TRP A 12 -5.18 26.33 -13.36
CA TRP A 12 -3.80 25.87 -13.57
C TRP A 12 -3.71 24.66 -14.50
N LYS A 13 -4.84 24.13 -14.96
CA LYS A 13 -4.94 22.98 -15.85
C LYS A 13 -4.19 21.76 -15.30
N VAL A 14 -4.41 21.46 -14.04
CA VAL A 14 -3.89 20.27 -13.35
C VAL A 14 -5.04 19.41 -12.83
N TYR A 15 -4.81 18.11 -12.72
CA TYR A 15 -5.79 17.20 -12.14
C TYR A 15 -5.76 17.31 -10.60
N GLU A 16 -6.90 17.58 -9.98
CA GLU A 16 -7.02 17.74 -8.52
C GLU A 16 -6.80 16.45 -7.73
N ASP A 17 -6.97 15.32 -8.38
CA ASP A 17 -6.85 13.95 -7.85
C ASP A 17 -5.55 13.24 -8.26
N LYS A 18 -4.63 13.92 -8.96
CA LYS A 18 -3.36 13.37 -9.45
C LYS A 18 -2.17 14.25 -9.04
N ILE A 19 -2.08 14.51 -7.72
CA ILE A 19 -1.06 15.37 -7.14
C ILE A 19 -0.09 14.53 -6.31
N ALA A 20 1.16 14.49 -6.71
CA ALA A 20 2.24 13.88 -5.94
C ALA A 20 3.08 14.93 -5.21
N VAL A 21 3.66 14.53 -4.09
CA VAL A 21 4.71 15.29 -3.38
C VAL A 21 6.00 14.50 -3.41
N LEU A 22 7.12 15.19 -3.65
CA LEU A 22 8.47 14.60 -3.57
C LEU A 22 9.28 15.36 -2.52
N GLY A 23 9.98 14.62 -1.66
CA GLY A 23 10.87 15.20 -0.68
C GLY A 23 12.09 14.34 -0.39
N PHE A 24 13.20 14.99 -0.05
CA PHE A 24 14.47 14.36 0.25
C PHE A 24 14.90 14.69 1.69
N SER A 25 15.47 13.72 2.42
CA SER A 25 16.00 13.95 3.77
C SER A 25 14.94 14.57 4.70
N ALA A 26 15.17 15.76 5.26
CA ALA A 26 14.17 16.51 6.02
C ALA A 26 12.95 16.92 5.15
N GLY A 27 13.14 17.21 3.86
CA GLY A 27 12.04 17.39 2.91
C GLY A 27 11.24 16.11 2.68
N GLY A 28 11.90 14.95 2.77
CA GLY A 28 11.24 13.63 2.79
C GLY A 28 10.39 13.43 4.04
N HIS A 29 10.83 13.95 5.20
CA HIS A 29 10.01 13.99 6.40
C HIS A 29 8.72 14.80 6.18
N LEU A 30 8.85 15.99 5.58
CA LEU A 30 7.69 16.82 5.28
C LEU A 30 6.74 16.16 4.28
N ALA A 31 7.27 15.47 3.26
CA ALA A 31 6.46 14.70 2.32
C ALA A 31 5.74 13.54 3.02
N GLY A 32 6.43 12.84 3.93
CA GLY A 32 5.84 11.80 4.77
C GLY A 32 4.73 12.34 5.68
N CYS A 33 4.94 13.47 6.36
CA CYS A 33 3.90 14.14 7.14
C CYS A 33 2.70 14.54 6.26
N ALA A 34 2.93 15.01 5.04
CA ALA A 34 1.86 15.32 4.12
C ALA A 34 1.05 14.08 3.72
N ALA A 35 1.72 12.95 3.50
CA ALA A 35 1.09 11.68 3.14
C ALA A 35 0.28 11.05 4.27
N THR A 36 0.71 11.24 5.53
CA THR A 36 0.14 10.53 6.70
C THR A 36 -0.75 11.42 7.57
N MET A 37 -0.35 12.66 7.85
CA MET A 37 -0.95 13.53 8.87
C MET A 37 -1.78 14.69 8.32
N ALA A 38 -1.54 15.11 7.07
CA ALA A 38 -2.23 16.26 6.52
C ALA A 38 -3.74 16.00 6.42
N LYS A 39 -4.55 17.06 6.67
CA LYS A 39 -6.00 17.03 6.48
C LYS A 39 -6.35 16.76 5.03
N GLU A 40 -5.62 17.39 4.11
CA GLU A 40 -5.69 17.16 2.67
C GLU A 40 -4.39 16.51 2.23
N LYS A 41 -4.44 15.19 2.09
CA LYS A 41 -3.29 14.38 1.69
C LYS A 41 -3.03 14.51 0.19
N PRO A 42 -1.77 14.37 -0.28
CA PRO A 42 -1.49 14.17 -1.70
C PRO A 42 -2.09 12.84 -2.18
N ASN A 43 -2.09 12.62 -3.48
CA ASN A 43 -2.57 11.38 -4.09
C ASN A 43 -1.44 10.34 -4.23
N ALA A 44 -0.17 10.79 -4.17
CA ALA A 44 1.02 9.96 -4.08
C ALA A 44 2.15 10.72 -3.36
N ALA A 45 3.11 10.01 -2.77
CA ALA A 45 4.26 10.61 -2.11
C ALA A 45 5.56 9.87 -2.47
N LEU A 46 6.62 10.64 -2.76
CA LEU A 46 7.95 10.12 -3.06
C LEU A 46 8.91 10.58 -1.96
N LEU A 47 9.57 9.63 -1.30
CA LEU A 47 10.43 9.87 -0.15
C LEU A 47 11.86 9.39 -0.45
N GLY A 48 12.77 10.31 -0.70
CA GLY A 48 14.19 10.02 -0.90
C GLY A 48 14.99 10.10 0.39
N TYR A 49 15.63 9.00 0.83
CA TYR A 49 16.44 8.91 2.06
C TYR A 49 15.87 9.76 3.20
N ALA A 50 14.55 9.63 3.39
CA ALA A 50 13.76 10.49 4.25
C ALA A 50 13.98 10.19 5.73
N VAL A 51 13.94 11.24 6.55
CA VAL A 51 13.75 11.11 7.99
C VAL A 51 12.29 10.75 8.24
N THR A 52 12.00 9.56 8.75
CA THR A 52 10.63 9.15 9.06
C THR A 52 10.36 9.14 10.56
N LYS A 53 11.45 9.07 11.36
CA LYS A 53 11.43 9.20 12.80
C LYS A 53 12.62 10.04 13.26
N ALA A 54 12.35 11.27 13.66
CA ALA A 54 13.38 12.26 13.98
C ALA A 54 14.28 11.81 15.16
N SER A 55 13.73 11.12 16.16
CA SER A 55 14.50 10.61 17.30
C SER A 55 15.61 9.62 16.91
N ASP A 56 15.53 9.00 15.74
CA ASP A 56 16.51 8.02 15.27
C ASP A 56 17.63 8.65 14.43
N VAL A 57 17.61 9.99 14.26
CA VAL A 57 18.57 10.75 13.47
C VAL A 57 19.28 11.77 14.35
N ALA A 58 20.59 11.58 14.56
CA ALA A 58 21.37 12.38 15.51
C ALA A 58 21.38 13.92 15.25
N LEU A 59 21.10 14.34 14.01
CA LEU A 59 21.07 15.74 13.61
C LEU A 59 19.66 16.36 13.66
N CYS A 60 18.63 15.60 14.05
CA CYS A 60 17.25 16.06 14.10
C CYS A 60 16.80 16.34 15.54
N GLU A 61 15.86 17.26 15.70
CA GLU A 61 15.16 17.46 16.97
C GLU A 61 14.32 16.20 17.28
N PRO A 62 14.53 15.52 18.42
CA PRO A 62 13.87 14.25 18.73
C PRO A 62 12.34 14.33 18.82
N GLU A 63 11.81 15.53 19.06
CA GLU A 63 10.37 15.80 19.22
C GLU A 63 9.63 15.97 17.88
N GLY A 64 10.31 15.81 16.75
CA GLY A 64 9.67 15.82 15.43
C GLY A 64 8.60 14.73 15.30
N PRO A 65 7.56 14.97 14.47
CA PRO A 65 6.51 13.97 14.26
C PRO A 65 7.06 12.60 13.85
N ASP A 66 6.50 11.53 14.41
CA ASP A 66 6.80 10.15 13.98
C ASP A 66 5.89 9.78 12.80
N VAL A 67 6.46 9.84 11.59
CA VAL A 67 5.74 9.55 10.35
C VAL A 67 5.33 8.08 10.30
N ASN A 68 6.16 7.17 10.86
CA ASN A 68 5.86 5.74 10.85
C ASN A 68 4.62 5.42 11.69
N ALA A 69 4.52 6.04 12.88
CA ALA A 69 3.37 5.85 13.77
C ALA A 69 2.07 6.51 13.24
N ALA A 70 2.20 7.41 12.26
CA ALA A 70 1.07 8.12 11.66
C ALA A 70 0.53 7.47 10.38
N VAL A 71 1.16 6.40 9.90
CA VAL A 71 0.64 5.62 8.76
C VAL A 71 -0.70 5.02 9.14
N ASP A 72 -1.67 5.16 8.27
CA ASP A 72 -3.01 4.61 8.40
C ASP A 72 -3.55 4.14 7.03
N GLU A 73 -4.76 3.58 7.02
CA GLU A 73 -5.47 3.14 5.81
C GLU A 73 -5.87 4.28 4.86
N HIS A 74 -5.60 5.54 5.23
CA HIS A 74 -5.83 6.71 4.41
C HIS A 74 -4.53 7.32 3.88
N THR A 75 -3.39 6.71 4.19
CA THR A 75 -2.10 7.09 3.64
C THR A 75 -2.09 6.82 2.13
N CYS A 76 -1.61 7.79 1.35
CA CYS A 76 -1.54 7.62 -0.11
C CYS A 76 -0.43 6.64 -0.51
N PRO A 77 -0.46 6.09 -1.74
CA PRO A 77 0.64 5.31 -2.30
C PRO A 77 1.98 6.02 -2.18
N CYS A 78 3.04 5.27 -1.86
CA CYS A 78 4.35 5.81 -1.59
C CYS A 78 5.45 5.15 -2.43
N PHE A 79 6.37 5.97 -2.96
CA PHE A 79 7.62 5.53 -3.58
C PHE A 79 8.79 5.91 -2.66
N VAL A 80 9.59 4.92 -2.23
CA VAL A 80 10.64 5.13 -1.23
C VAL A 80 11.99 4.70 -1.77
N PHE A 81 12.99 5.57 -1.68
CA PHE A 81 14.35 5.22 -2.11
C PHE A 81 15.42 5.74 -1.15
N ALA A 82 16.42 4.89 -0.88
CA ALA A 82 17.49 5.15 0.07
C ALA A 82 18.73 4.29 -0.21
N ALA A 83 19.84 4.58 0.46
CA ALA A 83 21.03 3.74 0.45
C ALA A 83 21.24 3.05 1.81
N CYS A 84 21.64 1.77 1.80
CA CYS A 84 21.84 0.99 3.02
C CYS A 84 22.90 1.57 3.96
N ASN A 85 23.91 2.21 3.41
CA ASN A 85 25.04 2.75 4.16
C ASN A 85 24.97 4.27 4.37
N ASP A 86 23.78 4.86 4.27
CA ASP A 86 23.57 6.28 4.57
C ASP A 86 24.07 6.60 5.99
N GLN A 87 25.02 7.56 6.08
CA GLN A 87 25.68 7.91 7.33
C GLN A 87 24.92 8.97 8.14
N ILE A 88 23.92 9.60 7.54
CA ILE A 88 23.16 10.71 8.15
C ILE A 88 21.80 10.23 8.60
N VAL A 89 21.04 9.62 7.68
CA VAL A 89 19.72 9.04 7.97
C VAL A 89 19.81 7.53 7.89
N PRO A 90 19.85 6.83 9.03
CA PRO A 90 19.95 5.38 9.05
C PRO A 90 18.83 4.73 8.22
N ILE A 91 19.18 3.68 7.47
CA ILE A 91 18.25 2.93 6.62
C ILE A 91 17.03 2.41 7.38
N SER A 92 17.15 2.24 8.70
CA SER A 92 16.03 1.87 9.58
C SER A 92 14.83 2.80 9.46
N ASN A 93 15.04 4.10 9.14
CA ASN A 93 13.94 5.03 8.86
C ASN A 93 13.09 4.56 7.68
N SER A 94 13.71 4.30 6.52
CA SER A 94 12.99 3.81 5.34
C SER A 94 12.34 2.44 5.58
N LEU A 95 13.07 1.50 6.22
CA LEU A 95 12.55 0.15 6.49
C LEU A 95 11.34 0.17 7.44
N ALA A 96 11.38 1.00 8.50
CA ALA A 96 10.27 1.14 9.43
C ALA A 96 9.03 1.76 8.74
N PHE A 97 9.23 2.73 7.85
CA PHE A 97 8.14 3.32 7.09
C PHE A 97 7.51 2.32 6.12
N LEU A 98 8.33 1.57 5.36
CA LEU A 98 7.84 0.50 4.48
C LEU A 98 7.06 -0.57 5.25
N GLN A 99 7.55 -0.96 6.43
CA GLN A 99 6.84 -1.89 7.31
C GLN A 99 5.49 -1.35 7.76
N ALA A 100 5.41 -0.06 8.13
CA ALA A 100 4.15 0.58 8.51
C ALA A 100 3.17 0.63 7.33
N LEU A 101 3.63 0.98 6.12
CA LEU A 101 2.80 0.94 4.90
C LEU A 101 2.24 -0.46 4.65
N ALA A 102 3.09 -1.50 4.74
CA ALA A 102 2.68 -2.89 4.56
C ALA A 102 1.62 -3.33 5.58
N GLN A 103 1.77 -2.94 6.85
CA GLN A 103 0.82 -3.27 7.92
C GLN A 103 -0.58 -2.66 7.69
N HIS A 104 -0.64 -1.51 7.01
CA HIS A 104 -1.89 -0.84 6.64
C HIS A 104 -2.34 -1.14 5.20
N GLY A 105 -1.69 -2.09 4.51
CA GLY A 105 -2.01 -2.49 3.15
C GLY A 105 -1.87 -1.38 2.11
N VAL A 106 -1.15 -0.30 2.44
CA VAL A 106 -0.90 0.82 1.51
C VAL A 106 0.04 0.35 0.41
N THR A 107 -0.30 0.65 -0.83
CA THR A 107 0.55 0.34 -1.98
C THR A 107 1.83 1.16 -1.95
N PHE A 108 2.96 0.52 -2.15
CA PHE A 108 4.25 1.18 -2.25
C PHE A 108 5.20 0.47 -3.20
N GLU A 109 6.17 1.23 -3.70
CA GLU A 109 7.36 0.71 -4.37
C GLU A 109 8.61 1.21 -3.63
N SER A 110 9.69 0.43 -3.65
CA SER A 110 10.91 0.83 -2.95
C SER A 110 12.19 0.40 -3.65
N HIS A 111 13.20 1.29 -3.65
CA HIS A 111 14.53 1.07 -4.17
C HIS A 111 15.57 1.29 -3.08
N ILE A 112 16.06 0.20 -2.49
CA ILE A 112 17.11 0.25 -1.47
C ILE A 112 18.44 -0.14 -2.13
N TYR A 113 19.28 0.87 -2.34
CA TYR A 113 20.60 0.69 -2.94
C TYR A 113 21.62 0.20 -1.92
N ALA A 114 22.53 -0.69 -2.34
CA ALA A 114 23.53 -1.27 -1.44
C ALA A 114 24.45 -0.22 -0.81
N TYR A 115 24.81 0.83 -1.58
CA TYR A 115 25.62 1.94 -1.08
C TYR A 115 25.38 3.21 -1.88
N GLY A 116 25.54 4.36 -1.20
CA GLY A 116 25.44 5.72 -1.73
C GLY A 116 25.58 6.74 -0.60
N PRO A 117 25.98 7.97 -0.89
CA PRO A 117 26.05 9.03 0.11
C PRO A 117 24.65 9.48 0.51
N HIS A 118 24.49 10.07 1.70
CA HIS A 118 23.30 10.85 1.98
C HIS A 118 23.21 12.02 0.99
N GLY A 119 21.99 12.34 0.57
CA GLY A 119 21.79 13.48 -0.35
C GLY A 119 22.21 13.18 -1.79
N PHE A 120 22.17 11.94 -2.24
CA PHE A 120 22.55 11.60 -3.61
C PHE A 120 21.67 12.25 -4.69
N SER A 121 20.46 12.74 -4.35
CA SER A 121 19.54 13.43 -5.27
C SER A 121 19.31 12.60 -6.54
N THR A 122 19.45 13.19 -7.74
CA THR A 122 19.37 12.46 -9.02
C THR A 122 20.53 11.49 -9.24
N GLY A 123 21.61 11.60 -8.45
CA GLY A 123 22.75 10.69 -8.52
C GLY A 123 23.62 10.80 -9.78
N ASP A 124 23.38 11.80 -10.61
CA ASP A 124 24.15 12.06 -11.82
C ASP A 124 25.20 13.16 -11.60
N THR A 125 25.99 13.44 -12.63
CA THR A 125 27.10 14.41 -12.56
C THR A 125 26.66 15.87 -12.43
N SER A 126 25.37 16.17 -12.55
CA SER A 126 24.84 17.53 -12.35
C SER A 126 24.77 17.88 -10.86
N VAL A 127 24.67 16.87 -9.99
CA VAL A 127 24.52 17.04 -8.53
C VAL A 127 25.61 16.35 -7.73
N GLN A 128 26.29 15.34 -8.30
CA GLN A 128 27.33 14.56 -7.62
C GLN A 128 28.66 14.65 -8.37
N PRO A 129 29.79 14.86 -7.65
CA PRO A 129 31.09 14.74 -8.27
C PRO A 129 31.30 13.36 -8.93
N ALA A 130 31.90 13.33 -10.11
CA ALA A 130 32.11 12.09 -10.88
C ALA A 130 32.81 10.95 -10.13
N LYS A 131 33.53 11.27 -9.04
CA LYS A 131 34.26 10.30 -8.19
C LYS A 131 33.44 9.84 -6.97
N THR A 132 32.20 10.32 -6.81
CA THR A 132 31.36 9.90 -5.68
C THR A 132 31.08 8.41 -5.77
N GLN A 133 31.41 7.68 -4.69
CA GLN A 133 31.13 6.24 -4.62
C GLN A 133 29.66 6.01 -4.32
N MET A 134 28.95 5.48 -5.28
CA MET A 134 27.53 5.11 -5.17
C MET A 134 27.17 4.02 -6.19
N CYS A 135 26.09 3.31 -5.93
CA CYS A 135 25.56 2.34 -6.90
C CYS A 135 25.24 3.04 -8.23
N SER A 136 25.71 2.45 -9.34
CA SER A 136 25.50 2.98 -10.68
C SER A 136 24.02 3.10 -11.08
N ARG A 137 23.14 2.38 -10.41
CA ARG A 137 21.69 2.40 -10.65
C ARG A 137 20.94 3.49 -9.87
N ILE A 138 21.62 4.21 -8.98
CA ILE A 138 20.95 5.30 -8.23
C ILE A 138 20.21 6.26 -9.15
N PRO A 139 20.75 6.74 -10.29
CA PRO A 139 20.03 7.65 -11.17
C PRO A 139 18.72 7.08 -11.74
N SER A 140 18.59 5.76 -11.81
CA SER A 140 17.39 5.11 -12.37
C SER A 140 16.12 5.34 -11.55
N TRP A 141 16.23 5.73 -10.25
CA TRP A 141 15.03 6.00 -9.46
C TRP A 141 14.14 7.08 -10.09
N VAL A 142 14.71 8.01 -10.85
CA VAL A 142 13.94 9.07 -11.51
C VAL A 142 13.00 8.47 -12.55
N GLU A 143 13.52 7.60 -13.43
CA GLU A 143 12.75 6.92 -14.46
C GLU A 143 11.74 5.93 -13.85
N ASP A 144 12.20 5.15 -12.86
CA ASP A 144 11.35 4.20 -12.12
C ASP A 144 10.19 4.93 -11.43
N SER A 145 10.44 6.09 -10.79
CA SER A 145 9.39 6.87 -10.14
C SER A 145 8.38 7.47 -11.12
N ILE A 146 8.81 7.85 -12.33
CA ILE A 146 7.92 8.32 -13.39
C ILE A 146 7.04 7.17 -13.88
N GLY A 147 7.62 5.97 -14.11
CA GLY A 147 6.88 4.76 -14.44
C GLY A 147 5.84 4.44 -13.36
N TRP A 148 6.27 4.41 -12.10
CA TRP A 148 5.38 4.17 -10.97
C TRP A 148 4.25 5.21 -10.87
N LEU A 149 4.51 6.49 -11.12
CA LEU A 149 3.46 7.51 -11.14
C LEU A 149 2.43 7.28 -12.26
N ARG A 150 2.85 6.72 -13.40
CA ARG A 150 1.93 6.32 -14.48
C ARG A 150 1.03 5.18 -14.03
N ASP A 151 1.59 4.19 -13.34
CA ASP A 151 0.81 3.07 -12.79
C ASP A 151 -0.23 3.55 -11.76
N VAL A 152 0.14 4.54 -10.91
CA VAL A 152 -0.73 5.08 -9.85
C VAL A 152 -1.77 6.06 -10.37
N PHE A 153 -1.43 6.85 -11.39
CA PHE A 153 -2.30 7.92 -11.90
C PHE A 153 -2.94 7.64 -13.24
N GLY A 154 -2.50 6.62 -13.94
CA GLY A 154 -2.80 6.39 -15.36
C GLY A 154 -1.89 7.22 -16.28
N GLU A 155 -1.80 6.82 -17.54
CA GLU A 155 -1.07 7.56 -18.59
C GLU A 155 -1.95 8.59 -19.28
N PHE A 156 -1.30 9.55 -19.94
CA PHE A 156 -1.98 10.47 -20.85
C PHE A 156 -2.22 9.75 -22.18
N GLY A 157 -3.44 9.28 -22.40
CA GLY A 157 -3.87 8.78 -23.70
C GLY A 157 -4.14 9.93 -24.71
N GLU A 158 -4.49 9.57 -25.94
CA GLU A 158 -4.72 10.55 -27.01
C GLU A 158 -5.86 11.53 -26.72
N THR A 159 -6.86 11.11 -25.96
CA THR A 159 -8.09 11.89 -25.71
C THR A 159 -8.37 12.14 -24.22
N CYS A 160 -7.87 11.28 -23.34
CA CYS A 160 -8.10 11.38 -21.90
C CYS A 160 -7.01 10.61 -21.14
N MET A 161 -7.01 10.74 -19.81
CA MET A 161 -6.20 9.88 -18.94
C MET A 161 -6.71 8.44 -18.99
N GLU A 162 -5.79 7.50 -19.07
CA GLU A 162 -6.07 6.08 -18.90
C GLU A 162 -6.35 5.75 -17.43
N GLU A 163 -7.02 4.62 -17.20
CA GLU A 163 -7.29 4.16 -15.84
C GLU A 163 -5.99 3.71 -15.16
N PRO A 164 -5.82 4.01 -13.86
CA PRO A 164 -4.65 3.56 -13.11
C PRO A 164 -4.57 2.02 -13.05
N GLU A 165 -3.39 1.47 -13.23
CA GLU A 165 -3.13 0.04 -13.07
C GLU A 165 -2.97 -0.34 -11.58
N CYS A 166 -2.45 0.59 -10.78
CA CYS A 166 -2.15 0.40 -9.37
C CYS A 166 -3.23 1.01 -8.48
N LYS A 167 -3.78 0.22 -7.56
CA LYS A 167 -4.72 0.71 -6.55
C LYS A 167 -3.99 1.30 -5.34
N SER A 168 -4.71 2.11 -4.56
CA SER A 168 -4.17 2.70 -3.32
C SER A 168 -3.80 1.66 -2.26
N HIS A 169 -4.41 0.48 -2.32
CA HIS A 169 -4.14 -0.64 -1.41
C HIS A 169 -3.84 -1.91 -2.19
N VAL A 170 -3.00 -2.76 -1.61
CA VAL A 170 -2.58 -4.04 -2.19
C VAL A 170 -3.72 -5.03 -2.35
N ASN A 171 -4.82 -4.84 -1.59
CA ASN A 171 -6.05 -5.64 -1.66
C ASN A 171 -7.26 -4.80 -1.25
N GLY A 172 -8.47 -5.40 -1.27
CA GLY A 172 -9.72 -4.72 -0.94
C GLY A 172 -10.01 -4.52 0.55
N ASP A 173 -9.15 -4.98 1.47
CA ASP A 173 -9.40 -4.94 2.92
C ASP A 173 -9.54 -3.51 3.47
N PHE A 174 -9.04 -2.53 2.74
CA PHE A 174 -9.05 -1.10 3.11
C PHE A 174 -9.89 -0.24 2.15
N GLU A 175 -10.57 -0.84 1.19
CA GLU A 175 -11.47 -0.14 0.27
C GLU A 175 -12.81 0.21 0.95
N ALA A 176 -13.58 1.12 0.33
CA ALA A 176 -14.83 1.63 0.92
C ALA A 176 -15.92 0.57 1.10
N MET A 177 -15.96 -0.40 0.19
CA MET A 177 -16.93 -1.50 0.17
C MET A 177 -16.20 -2.83 0.24
N LEU A 178 -16.83 -3.85 0.83
CA LEU A 178 -16.32 -5.20 0.74
C LEU A 178 -16.40 -5.72 -0.71
N SER A 179 -15.45 -6.55 -1.11
CA SER A 179 -15.40 -7.06 -2.48
C SER A 179 -14.64 -8.40 -2.55
N GLY A 180 -14.60 -8.99 -3.74
CA GLY A 180 -13.76 -10.16 -4.02
C GLY A 180 -12.27 -9.89 -3.96
N ASP A 181 -11.85 -8.61 -3.95
CA ASP A 181 -10.46 -8.19 -3.77
C ASP A 181 -10.04 -8.17 -2.29
N CYS A 182 -10.98 -8.26 -1.35
CA CYS A 182 -10.67 -8.45 0.07
C CYS A 182 -10.03 -9.82 0.30
N THR A 183 -9.15 -9.89 1.30
CA THR A 183 -8.56 -11.16 1.69
C THR A 183 -9.59 -12.10 2.29
N PHE A 184 -9.41 -13.40 2.07
CA PHE A 184 -10.31 -14.42 2.59
C PHE A 184 -10.37 -14.41 4.11
N GLY A 185 -9.20 -14.28 4.78
CA GLY A 185 -9.11 -14.21 6.23
C GLY A 185 -9.84 -13.00 6.81
N TYR A 186 -9.77 -11.84 6.16
CA TYR A 186 -10.55 -10.69 6.58
C TYR A 186 -12.05 -10.93 6.45
N LEU A 187 -12.51 -11.40 5.30
CA LEU A 187 -13.95 -11.61 5.06
C LEU A 187 -14.54 -12.70 5.96
N ARG A 188 -13.84 -13.81 6.21
CA ARG A 188 -14.36 -14.88 7.08
C ARG A 188 -14.48 -14.47 8.54
N THR A 189 -13.68 -13.48 8.98
CA THR A 189 -13.71 -12.94 10.33
C THR A 189 -14.53 -11.66 10.47
N CYS A 190 -14.96 -11.04 9.36
CA CYS A 190 -15.75 -9.82 9.33
C CYS A 190 -17.24 -10.13 9.63
N PRO A 191 -17.82 -9.64 10.74
CA PRO A 191 -19.22 -9.91 11.07
C PRO A 191 -20.21 -9.46 10.00
N GLU A 192 -19.93 -8.33 9.34
CA GLU A 192 -20.78 -7.76 8.28
C GLU A 192 -20.82 -8.66 7.03
N ALA A 193 -19.73 -9.39 6.76
CA ALA A 193 -19.66 -10.36 5.66
C ALA A 193 -20.26 -11.73 6.01
N GLY A 194 -20.56 -12.00 7.27
CA GLY A 194 -20.90 -13.33 7.79
C GLY A 194 -22.02 -14.03 7.03
N ALA A 195 -23.10 -13.33 6.65
CA ALA A 195 -24.20 -13.92 5.90
C ALA A 195 -23.78 -14.37 4.49
N VAL A 196 -22.83 -13.65 3.84
CA VAL A 196 -22.31 -13.97 2.52
C VAL A 196 -21.25 -15.07 2.61
N MET A 197 -20.40 -15.05 3.63
CA MET A 197 -19.30 -16.00 3.80
C MET A 197 -19.76 -17.38 4.28
N LYS A 198 -20.83 -17.46 5.05
CA LYS A 198 -21.32 -18.73 5.63
C LYS A 198 -21.54 -19.86 4.61
N PRO A 199 -22.22 -19.64 3.47
CA PRO A 199 -22.34 -20.67 2.43
C PRO A 199 -21.01 -21.09 1.83
N ILE A 200 -20.07 -20.14 1.66
CA ILE A 200 -18.74 -20.40 1.10
C ILE A 200 -17.92 -21.27 2.06
N LEU A 201 -17.93 -20.92 3.34
CA LEU A 201 -17.24 -21.69 4.38
C LEU A 201 -17.80 -23.11 4.48
N GLY A 202 -19.13 -23.26 4.46
CA GLY A 202 -19.76 -24.58 4.44
C GLY A 202 -19.35 -25.42 3.23
N TRP A 203 -19.33 -24.80 2.04
CA TRP A 203 -18.88 -25.48 0.83
C TRP A 203 -17.41 -25.90 0.89
N ILE A 204 -16.52 -25.02 1.40
CA ILE A 204 -15.10 -25.34 1.60
C ILE A 204 -14.96 -26.53 2.55
N GLN A 205 -15.72 -26.54 3.65
CA GLN A 205 -15.68 -27.61 4.65
C GLN A 205 -16.08 -28.98 4.05
N GLU A 206 -17.14 -28.99 3.23
CA GLU A 206 -17.61 -30.19 2.55
C GLU A 206 -16.64 -30.74 1.50
N HIS A 207 -15.87 -29.85 0.83
CA HIS A 207 -14.97 -30.19 -0.28
C HIS A 207 -13.49 -30.06 0.07
N LEU A 208 -13.14 -29.89 1.35
CA LEU A 208 -11.79 -29.60 1.79
C LEU A 208 -10.74 -30.60 1.25
N ALA A 209 -11.03 -31.88 1.31
CA ALA A 209 -10.12 -32.92 0.83
C ALA A 209 -9.85 -32.81 -0.68
N GLU A 210 -10.88 -32.54 -1.47
CA GLU A 210 -10.81 -32.37 -2.92
C GLU A 210 -10.02 -31.11 -3.29
N ILE A 211 -10.28 -29.99 -2.60
CA ILE A 211 -9.56 -28.73 -2.80
C ILE A 211 -8.07 -28.94 -2.54
N MET A 212 -7.74 -29.60 -1.45
CA MET A 212 -6.35 -29.82 -1.04
C MET A 212 -5.60 -30.77 -1.97
N GLU A 213 -6.27 -31.81 -2.46
CA GLU A 213 -5.70 -32.73 -3.46
C GLU A 213 -5.38 -32.01 -4.78
N HIS A 214 -6.29 -31.15 -5.25
CA HIS A 214 -6.09 -30.37 -6.48
C HIS A 214 -4.98 -29.31 -6.37
N THR A 215 -4.81 -28.71 -5.21
CA THR A 215 -3.77 -27.69 -5.02
C THR A 215 -2.37 -28.29 -4.84
N GLY A 216 -2.26 -29.53 -4.35
CA GLY A 216 -1.00 -30.21 -4.08
C GLY A 216 -0.13 -29.47 -3.05
N LEU A 217 -0.66 -28.43 -2.39
CA LEU A 217 0.10 -27.53 -1.50
C LEU A 217 0.30 -28.11 -0.11
N ILE A 218 -0.60 -29.00 0.34
CA ILE A 218 -0.56 -29.61 1.67
C ILE A 218 -0.67 -31.14 1.55
N PRO A 219 0.20 -31.90 2.23
CA PRO A 219 0.09 -33.34 2.29
C PRO A 219 -1.27 -33.79 2.91
N ALA A 220 -1.88 -34.82 2.35
CA ALA A 220 -3.15 -35.38 2.82
C ALA A 220 -3.14 -35.72 4.33
N LYS A 221 -1.99 -36.13 4.86
CA LYS A 221 -1.80 -36.38 6.29
C LYS A 221 -2.00 -35.12 7.14
N THR A 222 -1.49 -33.98 6.69
CA THR A 222 -1.66 -32.69 7.40
C THR A 222 -3.12 -32.25 7.42
N VAL A 223 -3.86 -32.49 6.32
CA VAL A 223 -5.31 -32.21 6.25
C VAL A 223 -6.08 -33.05 7.28
N GLN A 224 -5.71 -34.34 7.43
CA GLN A 224 -6.33 -35.24 8.41
C GLN A 224 -6.04 -34.83 9.86
N GLU A 225 -4.84 -34.30 10.15
CA GLU A 225 -4.40 -33.91 11.48
C GLU A 225 -4.89 -32.52 11.89
N GLN A 226 -4.94 -31.56 10.98
CA GLN A 226 -5.22 -30.14 11.26
C GLN A 226 -6.58 -29.65 10.74
N GLY A 227 -7.28 -30.44 9.92
CA GLY A 227 -8.57 -30.07 9.38
C GLY A 227 -8.53 -28.75 8.58
N GLU A 228 -9.52 -27.89 8.81
CA GLU A 228 -9.69 -26.62 8.08
C GLU A 228 -8.56 -25.61 8.36
N GLU A 229 -7.87 -25.69 9.49
CA GLU A 229 -6.82 -24.73 9.87
C GLU A 229 -5.67 -24.74 8.85
N CYS A 230 -5.34 -25.89 8.29
CA CYS A 230 -4.30 -25.97 7.26
C CYS A 230 -4.70 -25.28 5.96
N PHE A 231 -6.00 -25.23 5.63
CA PHE A 231 -6.51 -24.46 4.50
C PHE A 231 -6.47 -22.97 4.80
N TYR A 232 -6.94 -22.53 5.97
CA TYR A 232 -6.96 -21.13 6.36
C TYR A 232 -5.55 -20.55 6.39
N ALA A 233 -4.56 -21.30 6.86
CA ALA A 233 -3.15 -20.88 6.87
C ALA A 233 -2.60 -20.49 5.47
N ILE A 234 -3.21 -21.01 4.39
CA ILE A 234 -2.82 -20.68 3.01
C ILE A 234 -3.77 -19.68 2.39
N ALA A 235 -5.06 -19.78 2.70
CA ALA A 235 -6.11 -19.03 2.05
C ALA A 235 -6.31 -17.63 2.60
N ASP A 236 -5.99 -17.39 3.87
CA ASP A 236 -6.31 -16.15 4.57
C ASP A 236 -5.67 -14.92 3.93
N ASP A 237 -4.46 -15.02 3.43
CA ASP A 237 -3.76 -13.92 2.75
C ASP A 237 -4.12 -13.76 1.26
N ARG A 238 -4.97 -14.64 0.71
CA ARG A 238 -5.39 -14.59 -0.69
C ARG A 238 -6.71 -13.83 -0.84
N MET A 239 -6.85 -13.16 -1.98
CA MET A 239 -8.12 -12.50 -2.31
C MET A 239 -9.25 -13.53 -2.48
N LEU A 240 -10.46 -13.21 -2.00
CA LEU A 240 -11.60 -14.11 -2.14
C LEU A 240 -11.85 -14.51 -3.59
N LYS A 241 -11.72 -13.60 -4.56
CA LYS A 241 -11.89 -13.90 -5.99
C LYS A 241 -10.95 -15.02 -6.48
N GLU A 242 -9.76 -15.16 -5.90
CA GLU A 242 -8.82 -16.24 -6.22
C GLU A 242 -9.32 -17.57 -5.65
N ILE A 243 -9.79 -17.56 -4.40
CA ILE A 243 -10.37 -18.72 -3.75
C ILE A 243 -11.60 -19.22 -4.54
N LEU A 244 -12.50 -18.32 -4.94
CA LEU A 244 -13.68 -18.66 -5.74
C LEU A 244 -13.31 -19.28 -7.11
N ARG A 245 -12.23 -18.78 -7.74
CA ARG A 245 -11.72 -19.34 -9.00
C ARG A 245 -11.24 -20.78 -8.84
N TYR A 246 -10.57 -21.11 -7.73
CA TYR A 246 -10.17 -22.48 -7.42
C TYR A 246 -11.35 -23.37 -7.05
N ALA A 247 -12.37 -22.83 -6.43
CA ALA A 247 -13.59 -23.51 -6.05
C ALA A 247 -14.44 -23.95 -7.25
N LYS A 248 -14.17 -23.43 -8.46
CA LYS A 248 -14.90 -23.74 -9.70
C LYS A 248 -16.43 -23.66 -9.56
N LEU A 249 -16.91 -22.69 -8.77
CA LEU A 249 -18.34 -22.47 -8.59
C LEU A 249 -18.98 -22.04 -9.92
N PRO A 250 -20.30 -22.30 -10.10
CA PRO A 250 -21.04 -21.73 -11.21
C PRO A 250 -20.92 -20.20 -11.20
N LYS A 251 -20.70 -19.60 -12.36
CA LYS A 251 -20.49 -18.14 -12.46
C LYS A 251 -21.63 -17.30 -11.88
N GLU A 252 -22.85 -17.80 -11.92
CA GLU A 252 -24.01 -17.12 -11.32
C GLU A 252 -23.89 -17.06 -9.79
N VAL A 253 -23.37 -18.12 -9.16
CA VAL A 253 -23.11 -18.16 -7.72
C VAL A 253 -21.95 -17.22 -7.35
N GLU A 254 -20.85 -17.28 -8.10
CA GLU A 254 -19.71 -16.38 -7.93
C GLU A 254 -20.15 -14.92 -8.05
N ASN A 255 -20.85 -14.55 -9.11
CA ASN A 255 -21.37 -13.20 -9.31
C ASN A 255 -22.36 -12.78 -8.22
N GLY A 256 -23.19 -13.70 -7.73
CA GLY A 256 -24.10 -13.47 -6.61
C GLY A 256 -23.34 -13.10 -5.32
N ILE A 257 -22.28 -13.83 -5.01
CA ILE A 257 -21.40 -13.59 -3.86
C ILE A 257 -20.73 -12.22 -3.97
N LEU A 258 -20.07 -11.96 -5.10
CA LEU A 258 -19.35 -10.70 -5.34
C LEU A 258 -20.30 -9.50 -5.34
N GLY A 259 -21.49 -9.65 -5.95
CA GLY A 259 -22.52 -8.63 -5.95
C GLY A 259 -23.17 -8.38 -4.57
N ALA A 260 -23.20 -9.38 -3.69
CA ALA A 260 -23.66 -9.21 -2.32
C ALA A 260 -22.62 -8.45 -1.47
N LEU A 261 -21.33 -8.81 -1.59
CA LEU A 261 -20.23 -8.12 -0.89
C LEU A 261 -20.14 -6.65 -1.28
N SER A 262 -20.27 -6.32 -2.56
CA SER A 262 -20.16 -4.94 -3.06
C SER A 262 -21.21 -3.97 -2.51
N LYS A 263 -22.24 -4.48 -1.84
CA LYS A 263 -23.28 -3.69 -1.16
C LYS A 263 -23.01 -3.46 0.32
N ILE A 264 -21.96 -4.08 0.87
CA ILE A 264 -21.63 -4.00 2.29
C ILE A 264 -20.52 -2.98 2.49
N PRO A 265 -20.78 -1.86 3.21
CA PRO A 265 -19.73 -0.92 3.59
C PRO A 265 -18.65 -1.59 4.42
N ASN A 266 -17.39 -1.33 4.08
CA ASN A 266 -16.27 -1.92 4.77
C ASN A 266 -16.11 -1.32 6.18
N PRO A 267 -16.21 -2.12 7.27
CA PRO A 267 -16.12 -1.60 8.63
C PRO A 267 -14.74 -1.02 8.97
N ARG A 268 -13.66 -1.46 8.32
CA ARG A 268 -12.32 -0.87 8.49
C ARG A 268 -12.25 0.58 8.01
N ARG A 269 -13.11 0.98 7.05
CA ARG A 269 -13.17 2.36 6.51
C ARG A 269 -14.14 3.26 7.26
N LYS A 270 -14.82 2.77 8.28
CA LYS A 270 -15.62 3.65 9.16
C LYS A 270 -14.66 4.66 9.79
N ARG A 271 -14.76 5.93 9.37
CA ARG A 271 -14.06 7.04 10.03
C ARG A 271 -14.31 6.92 11.52
N LYS A 272 -13.25 6.90 12.32
CA LYS A 272 -13.38 7.27 13.71
C LYS A 272 -13.88 8.71 13.71
N ASP A 273 -15.18 8.91 13.92
CA ASP A 273 -15.71 10.23 14.19
C ASP A 273 -14.87 10.79 15.33
N LYS A 274 -14.14 11.87 15.05
CA LYS A 274 -13.46 12.64 16.07
C LYS A 274 -14.51 13.39 16.89
N THR A 275 -15.31 12.66 17.65
CA THR A 275 -16.06 13.16 18.78
C THR A 275 -15.27 12.80 20.03
N GLY A 276 -14.48 13.70 20.48
CA GLY A 276 -13.70 13.57 21.71
C GLY A 276 -12.84 14.79 21.86
N GLY A 277 -13.42 15.83 22.28
CA GLY A 277 -13.31 16.42 23.59
C GLY A 277 -12.36 17.60 23.57
N ALA A 278 -12.98 18.78 23.70
CA ALA A 278 -12.35 20.01 24.16
C ALA A 278 -11.54 19.78 25.45
N VAL A 279 -10.39 20.34 25.54
CA VAL A 279 -9.96 21.50 26.35
C VAL A 279 -8.51 21.78 25.99
#